data_0df873f14c7c2e2b066af0c5e527bc29
#
_entry.id   0df873f14c7c2e2b066af0c5e527bc29
#
_cell.length_a   1.000
_cell.length_b   1.000
_cell.length_c   1.000
_cell.angle_alpha   90.00
_cell.angle_beta   90.00
_cell.angle_gamma   90.00
#
_symmetry.space_group_name_H-M   'P 1'
#
loop_
_entity.id
_entity.type
_entity.pdbx_description
1 polymer ?
#
loop_
_entity_poly.entity_id
_entity_poly.type
_entity_poly.pdbx_seq_one_letter_code
_entity_poly.pdbx_strand_id
1 'polypeptide(L)'
;MARWRQPDADHAMNKAWALLRLASPQLPIGGYSYSQGLEMAVEQGLVDSQDSAARWIADQLLLNLARFEAPLLLAHCTAAASADWQALGELAEQHRASRETRELALESRQMGYSLRQLLDGLPELDQPARDFLAGHAEIGLAAAWALAARAWQIEPQDALAAWLWGWLENQLAVLMKTLPLGQQAAQRLTSQLLPRLEQAQRLASALEPAHWGSAAFGLALASMAHERQYSRLFRS
;
A
#
# COMPACT_ATOMS: atom_id res chain seq x y z
N MET A 1 -28.58 -17.47 24.85
CA MET A 1 -27.87 -16.55 23.91
C MET A 1 -27.12 -15.53 24.75
N ALA A 2 -25.79 -15.70 24.86
CA ALA A 2 -24.94 -14.76 25.60
C ALA A 2 -24.86 -13.46 24.78
N ARG A 3 -25.33 -12.34 25.37
CA ARG A 3 -25.12 -11.00 24.79
C ARG A 3 -23.62 -10.70 24.86
N TRP A 4 -23.00 -10.49 23.69
CA TRP A 4 -21.71 -9.87 23.59
C TRP A 4 -21.78 -8.51 24.32
N ARG A 5 -21.01 -8.35 25.43
CA ARG A 5 -20.75 -7.03 25.99
C ARG A 5 -19.79 -6.33 25.01
N GLN A 6 -20.16 -5.12 24.59
CA GLN A 6 -19.19 -4.25 23.93
C GLN A 6 -18.03 -4.04 24.91
N PRO A 7 -16.77 -4.10 24.45
CA PRO A 7 -15.62 -3.73 25.28
C PRO A 7 -15.81 -2.29 25.75
N ASP A 8 -15.49 -2.04 27.02
CA ASP A 8 -15.46 -0.70 27.57
C ASP A 8 -14.56 0.19 26.69
N ALA A 9 -15.01 1.41 26.38
CA ALA A 9 -14.37 2.37 25.49
C ALA A 9 -12.94 2.81 25.93
N ASP A 10 -12.46 2.32 27.06
CA ASP A 10 -11.15 2.65 27.66
C ASP A 10 -10.02 1.65 27.34
N HIS A 11 -10.24 0.63 26.52
CA HIS A 11 -9.15 -0.26 26.09
C HIS A 11 -8.49 0.31 24.82
N ALA A 12 -7.48 1.15 25.02
CA ALA A 12 -6.52 1.47 23.94
C ALA A 12 -6.01 0.14 23.34
N MET A 13 -6.26 -0.05 22.05
CA MET A 13 -5.80 -1.24 21.33
C MET A 13 -4.28 -1.36 21.49
N ASN A 14 -3.79 -2.53 21.89
CA ASN A 14 -2.35 -2.78 21.96
C ASN A 14 -1.72 -2.44 20.61
N LYS A 15 -0.72 -1.56 20.59
CA LYS A 15 -0.05 -1.08 19.37
C LYS A 15 0.37 -2.20 18.42
N ALA A 16 0.83 -3.32 18.98
CA ALA A 16 1.21 -4.49 18.17
C ALA A 16 0.00 -5.10 17.42
N TRP A 17 -1.16 -5.21 18.10
CA TRP A 17 -2.36 -5.74 17.45
C TRP A 17 -2.92 -4.79 16.40
N ALA A 18 -2.86 -3.49 16.63
CA ALA A 18 -3.24 -2.48 15.65
C ALA A 18 -2.38 -2.58 14.38
N LEU A 19 -1.07 -2.68 14.56
CA LEU A 19 -0.11 -2.80 13.45
C LEU A 19 -0.31 -4.09 12.66
N LEU A 20 -0.45 -5.23 13.34
CA LEU A 20 -0.73 -6.53 12.72
C LEU A 20 -2.06 -6.53 11.96
N ARG A 21 -3.09 -5.83 12.50
CA ARG A 21 -4.37 -5.65 11.82
C ARG A 21 -4.22 -4.87 10.51
N LEU A 22 -3.47 -3.76 10.53
CA LEU A 22 -3.22 -2.93 9.35
C LEU A 22 -2.39 -3.67 8.30
N ALA A 23 -1.34 -4.40 8.72
CA ALA A 23 -0.48 -5.18 7.84
C ALA A 23 -1.09 -6.52 7.39
N SER A 24 -2.27 -6.89 7.89
CA SER A 24 -2.86 -8.20 7.62
C SER A 24 -3.24 -8.38 6.15
N PRO A 25 -2.89 -9.50 5.50
CA PRO A 25 -3.42 -9.85 4.18
C PRO A 25 -4.94 -10.08 4.18
N GLN A 26 -5.57 -10.20 5.35
CA GLN A 26 -7.02 -10.28 5.54
C GLN A 26 -7.69 -8.89 5.57
N LEU A 27 -6.92 -7.79 5.53
CA LEU A 27 -7.51 -6.47 5.38
C LEU A 27 -8.29 -6.41 4.05
N PRO A 28 -9.62 -6.10 4.08
CA PRO A 28 -10.47 -6.32 2.91
C PRO A 28 -10.33 -5.21 1.86
N ILE A 29 -9.10 -4.95 1.44
CA ILE A 29 -8.76 -3.95 0.40
C ILE A 29 -8.64 -4.56 -0.99
N GLY A 30 -8.49 -5.89 -1.09
CA GLY A 30 -8.37 -6.61 -2.36
C GLY A 30 -7.01 -6.47 -3.04
N GLY A 31 -5.94 -6.12 -2.31
CA GLY A 31 -4.60 -5.88 -2.83
C GLY A 31 -4.03 -7.05 -3.63
N TYR A 32 -4.34 -8.29 -3.24
CA TYR A 32 -3.90 -9.51 -3.91
C TYR A 32 -4.41 -9.68 -5.36
N SER A 33 -5.29 -8.81 -5.82
CA SER A 33 -5.80 -8.81 -7.20
C SER A 33 -4.92 -7.99 -8.16
N TYR A 34 -3.87 -7.35 -7.67
CA TYR A 34 -3.04 -6.42 -8.42
C TYR A 34 -1.58 -6.84 -8.41
N SER A 35 -0.96 -6.93 -9.60
CA SER A 35 0.44 -7.31 -9.74
C SER A 35 1.38 -6.11 -9.80
N GLN A 36 0.85 -4.94 -10.09
CA GLN A 36 1.63 -3.71 -10.31
C GLN A 36 2.74 -3.91 -11.34
N GLY A 37 2.37 -4.45 -12.51
CA GLY A 37 3.27 -4.69 -13.63
C GLY A 37 4.16 -5.92 -13.51
N LEU A 38 4.20 -6.62 -12.37
CA LEU A 38 5.05 -7.79 -12.19
C LEU A 38 4.60 -8.97 -13.06
N GLU A 39 3.28 -9.18 -13.25
CA GLU A 39 2.77 -10.21 -14.16
C GLU A 39 3.30 -9.98 -15.59
N MET A 40 3.24 -8.75 -16.08
CA MET A 40 3.76 -8.41 -17.40
C MET A 40 5.28 -8.56 -17.47
N ALA A 41 6.01 -8.22 -16.41
CA ALA A 41 7.45 -8.41 -16.36
C ALA A 41 7.83 -9.90 -16.46
N VAL A 42 7.04 -10.80 -15.87
CA VAL A 42 7.20 -12.25 -16.01
C VAL A 42 6.85 -12.69 -17.44
N GLU A 43 5.74 -12.24 -18.00
CA GLU A 43 5.31 -12.58 -19.37
C GLU A 43 6.35 -12.16 -20.42
N GLN A 44 7.02 -11.04 -20.21
CA GLN A 44 8.09 -10.54 -21.09
C GLN A 44 9.46 -11.18 -20.83
N GLY A 45 9.57 -12.10 -19.86
CA GLY A 45 10.82 -12.75 -19.51
C GLY A 45 11.84 -11.84 -18.80
N LEU A 46 11.42 -10.64 -18.33
CA LEU A 46 12.25 -9.75 -17.51
C LEU A 46 12.43 -10.31 -16.09
N VAL A 47 11.44 -11.07 -15.64
CA VAL A 47 11.44 -11.80 -14.37
C VAL A 47 11.17 -13.26 -14.66
N ASP A 48 12.20 -14.11 -14.55
CA ASP A 48 12.16 -15.52 -14.91
C ASP A 48 12.75 -16.44 -13.81
N SER A 49 13.33 -15.86 -12.79
CA SER A 49 14.08 -16.56 -11.72
C SER A 49 13.94 -15.83 -10.40
N GLN A 50 14.35 -16.48 -9.29
CA GLN A 50 14.39 -15.85 -7.97
C GLN A 50 15.30 -14.60 -7.97
N ASP A 51 16.41 -14.64 -8.68
CA ASP A 51 17.38 -13.55 -8.73
C ASP A 51 16.85 -12.33 -9.52
N SER A 52 16.20 -12.56 -10.67
CA SER A 52 15.57 -11.48 -11.43
C SER A 52 14.37 -10.89 -10.69
N ALA A 53 13.60 -11.72 -9.97
CA ALA A 53 12.52 -11.27 -9.10
C ALA A 53 13.05 -10.40 -7.95
N ALA A 54 14.15 -10.80 -7.29
CA ALA A 54 14.78 -10.01 -6.24
C ALA A 54 15.23 -8.63 -6.75
N ARG A 55 15.83 -8.57 -7.93
CA ARG A 55 16.23 -7.29 -8.56
C ARG A 55 15.03 -6.43 -8.88
N TRP A 56 14.00 -6.98 -9.54
CA TRP A 56 12.78 -6.27 -9.88
C TRP A 56 12.14 -5.63 -8.65
N ILE A 57 11.91 -6.42 -7.59
CA ILE A 57 11.30 -5.94 -6.36
C ILE A 57 12.18 -4.89 -5.68
N ALA A 58 13.50 -5.08 -5.60
CA ALA A 58 14.41 -4.11 -5.03
C ALA A 58 14.40 -2.77 -5.81
N ASP A 59 14.33 -2.82 -7.13
CA ASP A 59 14.24 -1.63 -7.98
C ASP A 59 12.92 -0.89 -7.75
N GLN A 60 11.78 -1.60 -7.66
CA GLN A 60 10.50 -0.98 -7.31
C GLN A 60 10.53 -0.34 -5.91
N LEU A 61 11.10 -1.01 -4.92
CA LEU A 61 11.26 -0.48 -3.57
C LEU A 61 12.08 0.82 -3.55
N LEU A 62 13.19 0.87 -4.30
CA LEU A 62 14.14 1.97 -4.20
C LEU A 62 13.92 3.10 -5.21
N LEU A 63 13.36 2.81 -6.38
CA LEU A 63 13.17 3.79 -7.46
C LEU A 63 11.75 4.38 -7.49
N ASN A 64 10.76 3.64 -7.02
CA ASN A 64 9.37 4.09 -6.92
C ASN A 64 8.96 4.32 -5.46
N LEU A 65 8.82 3.26 -4.67
CA LEU A 65 8.23 3.38 -3.33
C LEU A 65 9.02 4.35 -2.46
N ALA A 66 10.32 4.17 -2.30
CA ALA A 66 11.14 5.00 -1.44
C ALA A 66 11.21 6.48 -1.86
N ARG A 67 10.97 6.77 -3.14
CA ARG A 67 11.15 8.12 -3.71
C ARG A 67 9.84 8.86 -3.92
N PHE A 68 8.72 8.16 -3.99
CA PHE A 68 7.43 8.79 -4.27
C PHE A 68 6.30 8.25 -3.40
N GLU A 69 5.95 6.96 -3.51
CA GLU A 69 4.78 6.41 -2.83
C GLU A 69 4.90 6.47 -1.30
N ALA A 70 6.04 6.06 -0.76
CA ALA A 70 6.26 5.98 0.68
C ALA A 70 6.38 7.34 1.36
N PRO A 71 7.15 8.34 0.83
CA PRO A 71 7.16 9.67 1.42
C PRO A 71 5.79 10.36 1.31
N LEU A 72 5.06 10.17 0.21
CA LEU A 72 3.72 10.69 0.05
C LEU A 72 2.74 10.04 1.05
N LEU A 73 2.81 8.71 1.25
CA LEU A 73 2.03 8.02 2.27
C LEU A 73 2.35 8.50 3.69
N LEU A 74 3.63 8.70 3.99
CA LEU A 74 4.06 9.21 5.30
C LEU A 74 3.46 10.60 5.56
N ALA A 75 3.43 11.46 4.54
CA ALA A 75 2.78 12.77 4.63
C ALA A 75 1.27 12.64 4.87
N HIS A 76 0.56 11.71 4.18
CA HIS A 76 -0.85 11.45 4.45
C HIS A 76 -1.07 10.99 5.91
N CYS A 77 -0.25 10.05 6.40
CA CYS A 77 -0.36 9.56 7.79
C CYS A 77 -0.09 10.69 8.79
N THR A 78 0.87 11.56 8.53
CA THR A 78 1.20 12.70 9.38
C THR A 78 0.04 13.71 9.40
N ALA A 79 -0.51 14.06 8.24
CA ALA A 79 -1.66 14.96 8.13
C ALA A 79 -2.90 14.39 8.85
N ALA A 80 -3.20 13.11 8.65
CA ALA A 80 -4.30 12.45 9.33
C ALA A 80 -4.09 12.40 10.85
N ALA A 81 -2.88 12.09 11.34
CA ALA A 81 -2.56 12.04 12.77
C ALA A 81 -2.74 13.41 13.44
N SER A 82 -2.32 14.50 12.77
CA SER A 82 -2.45 15.87 13.27
C SER A 82 -3.83 16.51 13.02
N ALA A 83 -4.77 15.80 12.37
CA ALA A 83 -6.06 16.29 11.94
C ALA A 83 -5.96 17.51 10.98
N ASP A 84 -4.91 17.57 10.18
CA ASP A 84 -4.78 18.54 9.09
C ASP A 84 -5.53 18.05 7.85
N TRP A 85 -6.84 18.30 7.86
CA TRP A 85 -7.75 17.82 6.82
C TRP A 85 -7.53 18.49 5.47
N GLN A 86 -7.07 19.75 5.47
CA GLN A 86 -6.71 20.45 4.25
C GLN A 86 -5.50 19.79 3.57
N ALA A 87 -4.41 19.62 4.31
CA ALA A 87 -3.22 18.95 3.80
C ALA A 87 -3.53 17.51 3.33
N LEU A 88 -4.36 16.76 4.08
CA LEU A 88 -4.78 15.41 3.69
C LEU A 88 -5.53 15.41 2.36
N GLY A 89 -6.41 16.39 2.12
CA GLY A 89 -7.13 16.54 0.86
C GLY A 89 -6.21 16.89 -0.32
N GLU A 90 -5.28 17.83 -0.13
CA GLU A 90 -4.30 18.22 -1.14
C GLU A 90 -3.39 17.04 -1.53
N LEU A 91 -2.91 16.27 -0.53
CA LEU A 91 -2.11 15.07 -0.75
C LEU A 91 -2.90 13.99 -1.49
N ALA A 92 -4.19 13.81 -1.18
CA ALA A 92 -5.06 12.85 -1.87
C ALA A 92 -5.20 13.19 -3.36
N GLU A 93 -5.36 14.47 -3.69
CA GLU A 93 -5.39 14.96 -5.08
C GLU A 93 -4.03 14.78 -5.78
N GLN A 94 -2.92 15.07 -5.10
CA GLN A 94 -1.57 14.83 -5.63
C GLN A 94 -1.37 13.34 -5.94
N HIS A 95 -1.75 12.45 -5.02
CA HIS A 95 -1.68 11.01 -5.22
C HIS A 95 -2.52 10.57 -6.42
N ARG A 96 -3.75 11.07 -6.54
CA ARG A 96 -4.64 10.77 -7.67
C ARG A 96 -4.04 11.21 -9.00
N ALA A 97 -3.48 12.41 -9.06
CA ALA A 97 -2.90 13.00 -10.28
C ALA A 97 -1.58 12.31 -10.71
N SER A 98 -0.90 11.62 -9.80
CA SER A 98 0.41 11.00 -10.06
C SER A 98 0.33 9.60 -10.70
N ARG A 99 -0.86 9.05 -10.89
CA ARG A 99 -1.00 7.67 -11.44
C ARG A 99 -0.69 7.64 -12.93
N GLU A 100 0.38 6.93 -13.31
CA GLU A 100 0.89 6.90 -14.69
C GLU A 100 -0.02 6.13 -15.65
N THR A 101 -0.79 5.15 -15.15
CA THR A 101 -1.68 4.32 -15.97
C THR A 101 -3.10 4.29 -15.42
N ARG A 102 -4.05 3.98 -16.29
CA ARG A 102 -5.45 3.80 -15.89
C ARG A 102 -5.61 2.66 -14.88
N GLU A 103 -4.85 1.58 -15.03
CA GLU A 103 -4.91 0.43 -14.13
C GLU A 103 -4.44 0.80 -12.72
N LEU A 104 -3.29 1.48 -12.59
CA LEU A 104 -2.80 1.97 -11.29
C LEU A 104 -3.75 2.98 -10.64
N ALA A 105 -4.41 3.83 -11.44
CA ALA A 105 -5.42 4.75 -10.93
C ALA A 105 -6.66 4.01 -10.41
N LEU A 106 -7.15 3.02 -11.17
CA LEU A 106 -8.30 2.19 -10.77
C LEU A 106 -7.99 1.34 -9.53
N GLU A 107 -6.79 0.76 -9.44
CA GLU A 107 -6.30 0.03 -8.28
C GLU A 107 -6.39 0.88 -7.02
N SER A 108 -5.72 2.05 -7.03
CA SER A 108 -5.70 2.96 -5.87
C SER A 108 -7.12 3.36 -5.44
N ARG A 109 -8.00 3.68 -6.41
CA ARG A 109 -9.39 4.05 -6.14
C ARG A 109 -10.19 2.89 -5.56
N GLN A 110 -10.08 1.69 -6.13
CA GLN A 110 -10.84 0.52 -5.68
C GLN A 110 -10.42 0.07 -4.29
N MET A 111 -9.11 0.02 -4.04
CA MET A 111 -8.59 -0.34 -2.72
C MET A 111 -8.94 0.73 -1.67
N GLY A 112 -8.84 2.01 -2.03
CA GLY A 112 -9.26 3.13 -1.18
C GLY A 112 -10.75 3.07 -0.84
N TYR A 113 -11.60 2.79 -1.83
CA TYR A 113 -13.03 2.59 -1.62
C TYR A 113 -13.31 1.43 -0.65
N SER A 114 -12.65 0.29 -0.83
CA SER A 114 -12.85 -0.89 0.03
C SER A 114 -12.45 -0.61 1.47
N LEU A 115 -11.30 0.06 1.70
CA LEU A 115 -10.85 0.43 3.04
C LEU A 115 -11.76 1.49 3.67
N ARG A 116 -12.23 2.46 2.91
CA ARG A 116 -13.24 3.43 3.35
C ARG A 116 -14.50 2.74 3.85
N GLN A 117 -15.06 1.80 3.08
CA GLN A 117 -16.25 1.05 3.47
C GLN A 117 -16.05 0.29 4.79
N LEU A 118 -14.86 -0.28 4.99
CA LEU A 118 -14.51 -0.89 6.27
C LEU A 118 -14.55 0.15 7.40
N LEU A 119 -13.88 1.28 7.22
CA LEU A 119 -13.74 2.33 8.24
C LEU A 119 -15.09 2.96 8.62
N ASP A 120 -15.98 3.17 7.65
CA ASP A 120 -17.32 3.69 7.89
C ASP A 120 -18.14 2.80 8.82
N GLY A 121 -17.90 1.48 8.79
CA GLY A 121 -18.55 0.49 9.65
C GLY A 121 -17.91 0.31 11.03
N LEU A 122 -16.77 0.94 11.31
CA LEU A 122 -16.01 0.72 12.53
C LEU A 122 -16.21 1.87 13.55
N PRO A 123 -16.36 1.55 14.85
CA PRO A 123 -16.53 2.54 15.89
C PRO A 123 -15.28 3.38 16.16
N GLU A 124 -14.09 2.88 15.80
CA GLU A 124 -12.80 3.52 16.09
C GLU A 124 -12.55 4.78 15.25
N LEU A 125 -13.25 4.96 14.13
CA LEU A 125 -13.10 6.17 13.32
C LEU A 125 -13.79 7.35 14.01
N ASP A 126 -13.04 8.41 14.32
CA ASP A 126 -13.56 9.60 14.97
C ASP A 126 -14.42 10.49 14.04
N GLN A 127 -15.21 11.39 14.62
CA GLN A 127 -16.15 12.21 13.85
C GLN A 127 -15.44 13.13 12.84
N PRO A 128 -14.31 13.80 13.14
CA PRO A 128 -13.61 14.62 12.15
C PRO A 128 -13.14 13.83 10.92
N ALA A 129 -12.67 12.59 11.11
CA ALA A 129 -12.30 11.72 10.00
C ALA A 129 -13.52 11.26 9.18
N ARG A 130 -14.67 11.03 9.83
CA ARG A 130 -15.94 10.76 9.14
C ARG A 130 -16.41 11.95 8.29
N ASP A 131 -16.30 13.15 8.83
CA ASP A 131 -16.65 14.38 8.12
C ASP A 131 -15.76 14.60 6.90
N PHE A 132 -14.45 14.32 7.03
CA PHE A 132 -13.51 14.30 5.90
C PHE A 132 -13.96 13.31 4.83
N LEU A 133 -14.26 12.07 5.21
CA LEU A 133 -14.75 11.05 4.28
C LEU A 133 -16.07 11.45 3.60
N ALA A 134 -16.98 12.09 4.32
CA ALA A 134 -18.24 12.57 3.75
C ALA A 134 -18.04 13.66 2.69
N GLY A 135 -17.03 14.52 2.87
CA GLY A 135 -16.65 15.57 1.92
C GLY A 135 -15.83 15.08 0.71
N HIS A 136 -15.30 13.86 0.78
CA HIS A 136 -14.39 13.31 -0.24
C HIS A 136 -14.91 11.94 -0.72
N ALA A 137 -15.79 11.94 -1.72
CA ALA A 137 -16.43 10.71 -2.22
C ALA A 137 -15.43 9.69 -2.78
N GLU A 138 -14.37 10.17 -3.45
CA GLU A 138 -13.32 9.35 -4.03
C GLU A 138 -11.98 9.66 -3.35
N ILE A 139 -11.55 8.77 -2.47
CA ILE A 139 -10.20 8.80 -1.89
C ILE A 139 -9.40 7.61 -2.39
N GLY A 140 -8.10 7.84 -2.66
CA GLY A 140 -7.19 6.75 -2.97
C GLY A 140 -6.78 5.95 -1.74
N LEU A 141 -6.09 4.83 -1.98
CA LEU A 141 -5.65 3.95 -0.90
C LEU A 141 -4.77 4.67 0.13
N ALA A 142 -3.88 5.58 -0.27
CA ALA A 142 -2.99 6.28 0.66
C ALA A 142 -3.75 7.09 1.71
N ALA A 143 -4.78 7.86 1.30
CA ALA A 143 -5.61 8.61 2.24
C ALA A 143 -6.45 7.69 3.14
N ALA A 144 -7.04 6.63 2.58
CA ALA A 144 -7.80 5.65 3.37
C ALA A 144 -6.91 4.91 4.38
N TRP A 145 -5.68 4.58 3.99
CA TRP A 145 -4.68 3.96 4.87
C TRP A 145 -4.30 4.87 6.04
N ALA A 146 -4.08 6.15 5.75
CA ALA A 146 -3.78 7.16 6.77
C ALA A 146 -4.92 7.30 7.78
N LEU A 147 -6.18 7.27 7.31
CA LEU A 147 -7.35 7.29 8.20
C LEU A 147 -7.48 6.01 9.03
N ALA A 148 -7.12 4.85 8.47
CA ALA A 148 -7.06 3.60 9.22
C ALA A 148 -5.96 3.65 10.31
N ALA A 149 -4.77 4.17 9.98
CA ALA A 149 -3.70 4.37 10.94
C ALA A 149 -4.14 5.29 12.08
N ARG A 150 -4.82 6.42 11.78
CA ARG A 150 -5.41 7.31 12.79
C ARG A 150 -6.43 6.59 13.66
N ALA A 151 -7.40 5.90 13.06
CA ALA A 151 -8.46 5.20 13.78
C ALA A 151 -7.90 4.15 14.76
N TRP A 152 -6.81 3.50 14.39
CA TRP A 152 -6.16 2.47 15.22
C TRP A 152 -4.95 2.97 16.00
N GLN A 153 -4.74 4.28 16.06
CA GLN A 153 -3.67 4.94 16.81
C GLN A 153 -2.26 4.41 16.47
N ILE A 154 -2.02 4.16 15.19
CA ILE A 154 -0.74 3.72 14.65
C ILE A 154 0.08 4.94 14.26
N GLU A 155 1.32 5.01 14.76
CA GLU A 155 2.23 6.09 14.41
C GLU A 155 2.54 6.10 12.88
N PRO A 156 2.73 7.27 12.27
CA PRO A 156 2.98 7.39 10.83
C PRO A 156 4.12 6.50 10.31
N GLN A 157 5.21 6.35 11.06
CA GLN A 157 6.35 5.51 10.69
C GLN A 157 6.00 4.01 10.73
N ASP A 158 5.19 3.59 11.69
CA ASP A 158 4.73 2.21 11.81
C ASP A 158 3.69 1.89 10.71
N ALA A 159 2.83 2.85 10.37
CA ALA A 159 1.88 2.74 9.27
C ALA A 159 2.60 2.61 7.91
N LEU A 160 3.71 3.33 7.72
CA LEU A 160 4.58 3.19 6.55
C LEU A 160 5.25 1.81 6.50
N ALA A 161 5.76 1.32 7.63
CA ALA A 161 6.35 -0.03 7.70
C ALA A 161 5.32 -1.12 7.33
N ALA A 162 4.08 -1.01 7.84
CA ALA A 162 2.99 -1.91 7.48
C ALA A 162 2.63 -1.87 6.00
N TRP A 163 2.66 -0.68 5.39
CA TRP A 163 2.44 -0.50 3.95
C TRP A 163 3.51 -1.21 3.11
N LEU A 164 4.79 -0.94 3.40
CA LEU A 164 5.91 -1.54 2.68
C LEU A 164 5.92 -3.06 2.83
N TRP A 165 5.59 -3.57 4.02
CA TRP A 165 5.46 -5.00 4.28
C TRP A 165 4.31 -5.61 3.47
N GLY A 166 3.12 -5.05 3.52
CA GLY A 166 1.96 -5.54 2.77
C GLY A 166 2.19 -5.51 1.26
N TRP A 167 2.90 -4.49 0.77
CA TRP A 167 3.32 -4.43 -0.63
C TRP A 167 4.26 -5.58 -0.99
N LEU A 168 5.29 -5.85 -0.17
CA LEU A 168 6.21 -6.97 -0.42
C LEU A 168 5.48 -8.32 -0.41
N GLU A 169 4.63 -8.56 0.59
CA GLU A 169 3.83 -9.80 0.67
C GLU A 169 2.98 -10.00 -0.59
N ASN A 170 2.38 -8.92 -1.12
CA ASN A 170 1.63 -8.98 -2.36
C ASN A 170 2.51 -9.34 -3.56
N GLN A 171 3.70 -8.73 -3.70
CA GLN A 171 4.64 -9.08 -4.77
C GLN A 171 5.08 -10.55 -4.70
N LEU A 172 5.32 -11.07 -3.50
CA LEU A 172 5.65 -12.50 -3.31
C LEU A 172 4.48 -13.41 -3.68
N ALA A 173 3.25 -13.02 -3.35
CA ALA A 173 2.04 -13.75 -3.74
C ALA A 173 1.85 -13.77 -5.26
N VAL A 174 2.15 -12.67 -5.96
CA VAL A 174 2.16 -12.61 -7.43
C VAL A 174 3.19 -13.59 -7.99
N LEU A 175 4.43 -13.55 -7.50
CA LEU A 175 5.49 -14.46 -7.96
C LEU A 175 5.14 -15.94 -7.77
N MET A 176 4.54 -16.31 -6.64
CA MET A 176 4.12 -17.70 -6.40
C MET A 176 3.02 -18.17 -7.36
N LYS A 177 2.28 -17.26 -7.98
CA LYS A 177 1.25 -17.57 -8.99
C LYS A 177 1.79 -17.58 -10.42
N THR A 178 2.79 -16.75 -10.71
CA THR A 178 3.30 -16.52 -12.07
C THR A 178 4.59 -17.28 -12.37
N LEU A 179 5.37 -17.63 -11.34
CA LEU A 179 6.59 -18.42 -11.45
C LEU A 179 6.48 -19.71 -10.63
N PRO A 180 7.24 -20.77 -10.95
CA PRO A 180 7.27 -22.00 -10.15
C PRO A 180 8.06 -21.80 -8.84
N LEU A 181 7.77 -20.75 -8.09
CA LEU A 181 8.37 -20.43 -6.80
C LEU A 181 7.57 -21.06 -5.67
N GLY A 182 8.18 -22.02 -4.95
CA GLY A 182 7.59 -22.58 -3.75
C GLY A 182 7.70 -21.65 -2.54
N GLN A 183 6.91 -21.93 -1.48
CA GLN A 183 6.87 -21.15 -0.25
C GLN A 183 8.24 -20.90 0.39
N GLN A 184 9.14 -21.91 0.39
CA GLN A 184 10.49 -21.75 0.93
C GLN A 184 11.33 -20.75 0.12
N ALA A 185 11.18 -20.73 -1.20
CA ALA A 185 11.85 -19.74 -2.05
C ALA A 185 11.32 -18.33 -1.78
N ALA A 186 10.01 -18.17 -1.60
CA ALA A 186 9.40 -16.91 -1.21
C ALA A 186 9.95 -16.42 0.15
N GLN A 187 10.09 -17.29 1.15
CA GLN A 187 10.66 -16.90 2.45
C GLN A 187 12.15 -16.53 2.38
N ARG A 188 12.94 -17.20 1.53
CA ARG A 188 14.33 -16.78 1.30
C ARG A 188 14.39 -15.40 0.63
N LEU A 189 13.51 -15.16 -0.33
CA LEU A 189 13.41 -13.88 -1.01
C LEU A 189 12.97 -12.77 -0.04
N THR A 190 12.01 -13.04 0.86
CA THR A 190 11.65 -12.14 1.95
C THR A 190 12.87 -11.75 2.78
N SER A 191 13.63 -12.73 3.28
CA SER A 191 14.84 -12.47 4.08
C SER A 191 15.88 -11.63 3.34
N GLN A 192 16.04 -11.88 2.03
CA GLN A 192 16.95 -11.11 1.16
C GLN A 192 16.51 -9.66 0.98
N LEU A 193 15.18 -9.40 0.96
CA LEU A 193 14.61 -8.08 0.68
C LEU A 193 14.36 -7.25 1.93
N LEU A 194 14.34 -7.83 3.15
CA LEU A 194 14.17 -7.06 4.38
C LEU A 194 15.11 -5.85 4.50
N PRO A 195 16.43 -5.96 4.21
CA PRO A 195 17.30 -4.79 4.25
C PRO A 195 16.93 -3.68 3.24
N ARG A 196 16.27 -4.06 2.13
CA ARG A 196 15.77 -3.10 1.13
C ARG A 196 14.50 -2.39 1.59
N LEU A 197 13.60 -3.09 2.32
CA LEU A 197 12.45 -2.46 2.98
C LEU A 197 12.91 -1.41 3.99
N GLU A 198 13.86 -1.76 4.86
CA GLU A 198 14.42 -0.82 5.83
C GLU A 198 15.10 0.39 5.15
N GLN A 199 15.82 0.14 4.06
CA GLN A 199 16.43 1.20 3.25
C GLN A 199 15.36 2.11 2.65
N ALA A 200 14.29 1.54 2.08
CA ALA A 200 13.19 2.29 1.49
C ALA A 200 12.48 3.16 2.54
N GLN A 201 12.22 2.64 3.73
CA GLN A 201 11.62 3.38 4.84
C GLN A 201 12.50 4.56 5.27
N ARG A 202 13.82 4.34 5.45
CA ARG A 202 14.75 5.41 5.82
C ARG A 202 14.83 6.50 4.75
N LEU A 203 14.90 6.12 3.47
CA LEU A 203 14.95 7.08 2.36
C LEU A 203 13.64 7.89 2.29
N ALA A 204 12.49 7.24 2.39
CA ALA A 204 11.20 7.91 2.37
C ALA A 204 11.05 8.94 3.50
N SER A 205 11.54 8.58 4.70
CA SER A 205 11.47 9.46 5.88
C SER A 205 12.39 10.67 5.81
N ALA A 206 13.46 10.59 4.99
CA ALA A 206 14.44 11.67 4.85
C ALA A 206 14.20 12.54 3.61
N LEU A 207 13.32 12.12 2.69
CA LEU A 207 13.17 12.81 1.40
C LEU A 207 12.21 13.99 1.53
N GLU A 208 12.71 15.18 1.17
CA GLU A 208 11.88 16.40 1.14
C GLU A 208 10.87 16.38 -0.02
N PRO A 209 9.68 17.00 0.14
CA PRO A 209 8.63 17.01 -0.88
C PRO A 209 9.08 17.50 -2.26
N ALA A 210 10.01 18.46 -2.31
CA ALA A 210 10.55 18.98 -3.56
C ALA A 210 11.34 17.93 -4.39
N HIS A 211 11.73 16.82 -3.76
CA HIS A 211 12.51 15.75 -4.40
C HIS A 211 11.68 14.46 -4.61
N TRP A 212 10.37 14.51 -4.36
CA TRP A 212 9.50 13.35 -4.61
C TRP A 212 9.38 13.10 -6.11
N GLY A 213 9.67 11.89 -6.53
CA GLY A 213 9.53 11.50 -7.93
C GLY A 213 9.90 10.06 -8.17
N SER A 214 9.06 9.32 -8.92
CA SER A 214 9.36 7.96 -9.35
C SER A 214 10.38 7.97 -10.47
N ALA A 215 11.33 7.03 -10.42
CA ALA A 215 12.28 6.73 -11.50
C ALA A 215 12.11 5.28 -11.99
N ALA A 216 10.98 4.64 -11.68
CA ALA A 216 10.69 3.25 -12.03
C ALA A 216 10.09 3.14 -13.44
N PHE A 217 10.82 3.56 -14.47
CA PHE A 217 10.35 3.49 -15.87
C PHE A 217 9.94 2.08 -16.29
N GLY A 218 10.60 1.04 -15.76
CA GLY A 218 10.24 -0.34 -16.01
C GLY A 218 8.82 -0.68 -15.53
N LEU A 219 8.41 -0.15 -14.38
CA LEU A 219 7.04 -0.29 -13.87
C LEU A 219 6.03 0.36 -14.82
N ALA A 220 6.27 1.61 -15.19
CA ALA A 220 5.37 2.34 -16.08
C ALA A 220 5.19 1.61 -17.42
N LEU A 221 6.28 1.14 -18.02
CA LEU A 221 6.25 0.38 -19.28
C LEU A 221 5.53 -0.96 -19.11
N ALA A 222 5.80 -1.71 -18.03
CA ALA A 222 5.13 -2.98 -17.76
C ALA A 222 3.62 -2.78 -17.51
N SER A 223 3.24 -1.75 -16.72
CA SER A 223 1.84 -1.42 -16.47
C SER A 223 1.09 -1.00 -17.75
N MET A 224 1.72 -0.17 -18.61
CA MET A 224 1.16 0.20 -19.91
C MET A 224 0.99 -1.01 -20.84
N ALA A 225 1.94 -1.94 -20.83
CA ALA A 225 1.87 -3.17 -21.63
C ALA A 225 0.78 -4.12 -21.10
N HIS A 226 0.62 -4.18 -19.76
CA HIS A 226 -0.41 -4.98 -19.10
C HIS A 226 -1.83 -4.56 -19.49
N GLU A 227 -2.10 -3.27 -19.73
CA GLU A 227 -3.39 -2.79 -20.21
C GLU A 227 -3.84 -3.46 -21.55
N ARG A 228 -2.89 -4.00 -22.32
CA ARG A 228 -3.13 -4.67 -23.61
C ARG A 228 -2.97 -6.19 -23.55
N GLN A 229 -2.63 -6.75 -22.39
CA GLN A 229 -2.45 -8.19 -22.21
C GLN A 229 -3.77 -8.94 -22.40
N TYR A 230 -3.78 -9.95 -23.25
CA TYR A 230 -5.00 -10.69 -23.62
C TYR A 230 -5.48 -11.61 -22.49
N SER A 231 -4.56 -12.36 -21.87
CA SER A 231 -4.88 -13.25 -20.75
C SER A 231 -4.20 -12.74 -19.48
N ARG A 232 -4.95 -12.55 -18.41
CA ARG A 232 -4.48 -11.92 -17.18
C ARG A 232 -4.90 -12.71 -15.96
N LEU A 233 -4.01 -12.86 -15.00
CA LEU A 233 -4.30 -13.35 -13.67
C LEU A 233 -4.64 -12.21 -12.70
N PHE A 234 -4.15 -11.00 -12.98
CA PHE A 234 -4.29 -9.82 -12.15
C PHE A 234 -4.97 -8.67 -12.91
N ARG A 235 -5.35 -7.62 -12.17
CA ARG A 235 -6.06 -6.45 -12.72
C ARG A 235 -5.13 -5.30 -13.10
N SER A 236 -3.87 -5.30 -12.57
CA SER A 236 -2.82 -4.33 -12.92
C SER A 236 -1.45 -4.96 -12.88
#